data_58993d1608b42c5b544719229976c00b
#
_entry.id   58993d1608b42c5b544719229976c00b
#
_cell.length_a   1.000
_cell.length_b   1.000
_cell.length_c   1.000
_cell.angle_alpha   90.00
_cell.angle_beta   90.00
_cell.angle_gamma   90.00
#
_symmetry.space_group_name_H-M   'P 1'
#
loop_
_entity.id
_entity.type
_entity.pdbx_description
1 polymer ?
#
loop_
_entity_poly.entity_id
_entity_poly.type
_entity_poly.pdbx_seq_one_letter_code
_entity_poly.pdbx_strand_id
1 'polypeptide(L)'
;HHWRLLQACGRSAATALAGLIGFDDRQNGMIVWVPLELRFLRTFSRTAPSGHRLRSALERYDHEHGFRVYVAQEAMKRTPETTTPPVVRPIRVPECEWCAWWETCRPRMDDDDISLRISKTPLDVRELQALMGLGITTVSQLADADVEALLPDYLPLTAHRDRAEARLRTAARRARMLKRGVALEKVSVDPVEVQRAPVEVDLDIETDEGDRTYLWGALLTNRGAGT
;
A
#
# COMPACT_ATOMS: atom_id res chain seq x y z
N HIS A 1 -20.08 9.00 -1.63
CA HIS A 1 -20.73 9.19 -0.33
C HIS A 1 -21.89 10.20 -0.42
N HIS A 2 -21.62 11.48 -0.70
CA HIS A 2 -22.64 12.56 -0.76
C HIS A 2 -23.81 12.22 -1.69
N TRP A 3 -23.54 11.62 -2.86
CA TRP A 3 -24.61 11.17 -3.76
C TRP A 3 -25.59 10.20 -3.07
N ARG A 4 -25.09 9.20 -2.36
CA ARG A 4 -25.91 8.24 -1.64
C ARG A 4 -26.71 8.88 -0.50
N LEU A 5 -26.12 9.88 0.20
CA LEU A 5 -26.86 10.65 1.21
C LEU A 5 -27.98 11.47 0.58
N LEU A 6 -27.72 12.19 -0.53
CA LEU A 6 -28.74 12.93 -1.24
C LEU A 6 -29.86 12.02 -1.76
N GLN A 7 -29.52 10.83 -2.24
CA GLN A 7 -30.46 9.82 -2.69
C GLN A 7 -31.36 9.34 -1.55
N ALA A 8 -30.76 9.03 -0.38
CA ALA A 8 -31.50 8.60 0.80
C ALA A 8 -32.45 9.70 1.34
N CYS A 9 -32.10 10.98 1.13
CA CYS A 9 -32.94 12.12 1.50
C CYS A 9 -33.94 12.53 0.40
N GLY A 10 -34.01 11.81 -0.70
CA GLY A 10 -34.88 12.16 -1.85
C GLY A 10 -34.47 13.44 -2.59
N ARG A 11 -33.20 13.86 -2.48
CA ARG A 11 -32.68 15.12 -3.02
C ARG A 11 -31.57 14.92 -4.07
N SER A 12 -31.39 13.69 -4.57
CA SER A 12 -30.44 13.44 -5.64
C SER A 12 -30.96 13.99 -6.98
N ALA A 13 -30.04 14.46 -7.84
CA ALA A 13 -30.38 14.78 -9.22
C ALA A 13 -30.76 13.49 -10.00
N ALA A 14 -31.38 13.62 -11.16
CA ALA A 14 -31.75 12.49 -12.00
C ALA A 14 -30.53 11.73 -12.54
N THR A 15 -29.43 12.43 -12.78
CA THR A 15 -28.17 11.85 -13.29
C THR A 15 -27.10 11.86 -12.19
N ALA A 16 -26.47 10.72 -11.99
CA ALA A 16 -25.43 10.55 -10.97
C ALA A 16 -24.09 11.12 -11.45
N LEU A 17 -23.86 12.41 -11.22
CA LEU A 17 -22.63 13.12 -11.56
C LEU A 17 -21.93 13.65 -10.30
N ALA A 18 -20.59 13.66 -10.31
CA ALA A 18 -19.77 14.39 -9.35
C ALA A 18 -18.93 15.42 -10.10
N GLY A 19 -18.87 16.64 -9.57
CA GLY A 19 -17.99 17.69 -10.07
C GLY A 19 -16.65 17.67 -9.32
N LEU A 20 -15.54 17.57 -10.04
CA LEU A 20 -14.19 17.77 -9.52
C LEU A 20 -13.76 19.19 -9.91
N ILE A 21 -13.49 20.01 -8.90
CA ILE A 21 -12.99 21.37 -9.10
C ILE A 21 -11.46 21.31 -9.13
N GLY A 22 -10.88 21.89 -10.16
CA GLY A 22 -9.44 21.93 -10.36
C GLY A 22 -9.04 23.12 -11.21
N PHE A 23 -7.84 23.11 -11.73
CA PHE A 23 -7.31 24.12 -12.63
C PHE A 23 -6.84 23.44 -13.93
N ASP A 24 -6.99 24.15 -15.06
CA ASP A 24 -6.39 23.74 -16.32
C ASP A 24 -4.89 24.12 -16.37
N ASP A 25 -4.22 23.76 -17.46
CA ASP A 25 -2.78 24.05 -17.67
C ASP A 25 -2.47 25.57 -17.70
N ARG A 26 -3.50 26.43 -17.85
CA ARG A 26 -3.40 27.89 -17.84
C ARG A 26 -3.80 28.49 -16.49
N GLN A 27 -3.98 27.70 -15.46
CA GLN A 27 -4.42 28.10 -14.12
C GLN A 27 -5.87 28.67 -14.09
N ASN A 28 -6.70 28.37 -15.08
CA ASN A 28 -8.12 28.73 -15.03
C ASN A 28 -8.88 27.64 -14.23
N GLY A 29 -9.79 28.09 -13.38
CA GLY A 29 -10.66 27.19 -12.64
C GLY A 29 -11.57 26.39 -13.59
N MET A 30 -11.63 25.09 -13.41
CA MET A 30 -12.47 24.20 -14.20
C MET A 30 -13.23 23.20 -13.35
N ILE A 31 -14.36 22.70 -13.87
CA ILE A 31 -15.10 21.59 -13.26
C ILE A 31 -15.13 20.43 -14.26
N VAL A 32 -14.60 19.30 -13.82
CA VAL A 32 -14.70 18.04 -14.58
C VAL A 32 -15.84 17.22 -14.00
N TRP A 33 -16.83 16.90 -14.83
CA TRP A 33 -17.96 16.10 -14.43
C TRP A 33 -17.67 14.62 -14.64
N VAL A 34 -17.79 13.84 -13.56
CA VAL A 34 -17.52 12.40 -13.52
C VAL A 34 -18.85 11.65 -13.39
N PRO A 35 -19.21 10.80 -14.36
CA PRO A 35 -20.41 9.97 -14.25
C PRO A 35 -20.16 8.84 -13.25
N LEU A 36 -20.90 8.86 -12.14
CA LEU A 36 -20.69 7.95 -11.02
C LEU A 36 -21.12 6.50 -11.29
N GLU A 37 -22.02 6.30 -12.29
CA GLU A 37 -22.53 4.98 -12.69
C GLU A 37 -21.74 4.36 -13.85
N LEU A 38 -20.90 5.14 -14.53
CA LEU A 38 -20.07 4.62 -15.62
C LEU A 38 -19.00 3.69 -15.06
N ARG A 39 -18.87 2.50 -15.65
CA ARG A 39 -17.87 1.49 -15.26
C ARG A 39 -16.52 1.76 -15.94
N PHE A 40 -15.64 2.51 -15.30
CA PHE A 40 -14.30 2.84 -15.79
C PHE A 40 -13.19 2.49 -14.79
N LEU A 41 -13.54 2.21 -13.52
CA LEU A 41 -12.56 1.88 -12.49
C LEU A 41 -12.17 0.40 -12.61
N ARG A 42 -10.93 0.13 -12.98
CA ARG A 42 -10.37 -1.22 -12.94
C ARG A 42 -10.14 -1.62 -11.47
N THR A 43 -10.86 -2.63 -11.01
CA THR A 43 -10.80 -3.12 -9.64
C THR A 43 -10.47 -4.60 -9.61
N PHE A 44 -9.79 -5.05 -8.56
CA PHE A 44 -9.52 -6.46 -8.34
C PHE A 44 -10.83 -7.27 -8.22
N SER A 45 -10.83 -8.48 -8.77
CA SER A 45 -11.94 -9.42 -8.70
C SER A 45 -11.42 -10.85 -8.58
N ARG A 46 -11.80 -11.54 -7.52
CA ARG A 46 -11.46 -12.97 -7.32
C ARG A 46 -12.19 -13.89 -8.29
N THR A 47 -13.31 -13.43 -8.87
CA THR A 47 -14.17 -14.25 -9.74
C THR A 47 -13.95 -14.01 -11.23
N ALA A 48 -13.23 -12.93 -11.60
CA ALA A 48 -12.93 -12.65 -13.00
C ALA A 48 -11.66 -13.40 -13.42
N PRO A 49 -11.63 -14.08 -14.57
CA PRO A 49 -10.44 -14.81 -15.05
C PRO A 49 -9.19 -13.93 -15.17
N SER A 50 -9.37 -12.63 -15.49
CA SER A 50 -8.28 -11.65 -15.57
C SER A 50 -7.80 -11.11 -14.20
N GLY A 51 -8.40 -11.55 -13.09
CA GLY A 51 -8.17 -10.97 -11.77
C GLY A 51 -8.75 -9.56 -11.59
N HIS A 52 -9.37 -8.98 -12.61
CA HIS A 52 -9.89 -7.62 -12.59
C HIS A 52 -11.25 -7.51 -13.29
N ARG A 53 -12.03 -6.51 -12.87
CA ARG A 53 -13.27 -6.10 -13.54
C ARG A 53 -13.44 -4.60 -13.48
N LEU A 54 -14.16 -4.05 -14.46
CA LEU A 54 -14.56 -2.65 -14.44
C LEU A 54 -15.76 -2.48 -13.51
N ARG A 55 -15.69 -1.44 -12.68
CA ARG A 55 -16.79 -1.02 -11.79
C ARG A 55 -17.01 0.48 -11.92
N SER A 56 -18.21 0.93 -11.61
CA SER A 56 -18.49 2.34 -11.42
C SER A 56 -18.04 2.83 -10.05
N ALA A 57 -17.97 4.14 -9.86
CA ALA A 57 -17.66 4.76 -8.57
C ALA A 57 -18.71 4.37 -7.51
N LEU A 58 -19.99 4.33 -7.88
CA LEU A 58 -21.06 3.91 -6.96
C LEU A 58 -20.98 2.43 -6.60
N GLU A 59 -20.78 1.53 -7.58
CA GLU A 59 -20.60 0.09 -7.29
C GLU A 59 -19.42 -0.16 -6.33
N ARG A 60 -18.33 0.59 -6.50
CA ARG A 60 -17.19 0.48 -5.60
C ARG A 60 -17.51 1.03 -4.21
N TYR A 61 -18.14 2.19 -4.15
CA TYR A 61 -18.56 2.79 -2.87
C TYR A 61 -19.51 1.85 -2.11
N ASP A 62 -20.53 1.33 -2.76
CA ASP A 62 -21.52 0.46 -2.12
C ASP A 62 -20.88 -0.81 -1.55
N HIS A 63 -19.94 -1.40 -2.29
CA HIS A 63 -19.18 -2.57 -1.83
C HIS A 63 -18.33 -2.25 -0.59
N GLU A 64 -17.56 -1.16 -0.63
CA GLU A 64 -16.67 -0.75 0.46
C GLU A 64 -17.48 -0.31 1.71
N HIS A 65 -18.56 0.41 1.50
CA HIS A 65 -19.46 0.84 2.57
C HIS A 65 -20.16 -0.36 3.22
N GLY A 66 -20.72 -1.26 2.39
CA GLY A 66 -21.36 -2.49 2.88
C GLY A 66 -20.40 -3.34 3.73
N PHE A 67 -19.16 -3.49 3.29
CA PHE A 67 -18.13 -4.20 4.07
C PHE A 67 -17.85 -3.53 5.42
N ARG A 68 -17.74 -2.20 5.47
CA ARG A 68 -17.52 -1.47 6.74
C ARG A 68 -18.71 -1.61 7.69
N VAL A 69 -19.94 -1.53 7.16
CA VAL A 69 -21.16 -1.75 7.96
C VAL A 69 -21.17 -3.18 8.52
N TYR A 70 -20.85 -4.17 7.69
CA TYR A 70 -20.75 -5.56 8.13
C TYR A 70 -19.72 -5.73 9.26
N VAL A 71 -18.51 -5.19 9.10
CA VAL A 71 -17.46 -5.25 10.15
C VAL A 71 -17.95 -4.61 11.46
N ALA A 72 -18.61 -3.45 11.37
CA ALA A 72 -19.15 -2.77 12.56
C ALA A 72 -20.26 -3.62 13.24
N GLN A 73 -21.17 -4.20 12.48
CA GLN A 73 -22.22 -5.08 12.98
C GLN A 73 -21.66 -6.32 13.67
N GLU A 74 -20.64 -6.96 13.07
CA GLU A 74 -19.98 -8.11 13.69
C GLU A 74 -19.20 -7.71 14.94
N ALA A 75 -18.58 -6.52 14.96
CA ALA A 75 -17.89 -6.02 16.14
C ALA A 75 -18.88 -5.74 17.31
N MET A 76 -20.07 -5.23 17.02
CA MET A 76 -21.11 -4.97 18.03
C MET A 76 -21.68 -6.25 18.68
N LYS A 77 -21.58 -7.40 18.03
CA LYS A 77 -22.00 -8.70 18.57
C LYS A 77 -20.97 -9.31 19.52
N ARG A 78 -19.77 -8.74 19.61
CA ARG A 78 -18.68 -9.30 20.42
C ARG A 78 -18.83 -8.91 21.89
N THR A 79 -18.56 -9.88 22.76
CA THR A 79 -18.47 -9.69 24.20
C THR A 79 -17.04 -10.06 24.65
N PRO A 80 -16.66 -9.78 25.92
CA PRO A 80 -15.36 -10.21 26.46
C PRO A 80 -15.09 -11.72 26.32
N GLU A 81 -16.15 -12.53 26.33
CA GLU A 81 -16.08 -13.99 26.25
C GLU A 81 -15.96 -14.48 24.80
N THR A 82 -16.06 -13.61 23.81
CA THR A 82 -16.00 -14.01 22.40
C THR A 82 -14.58 -14.46 22.03
N THR A 83 -14.42 -15.76 21.74
CA THR A 83 -13.13 -16.40 21.40
C THR A 83 -12.83 -16.40 19.91
N THR A 84 -13.85 -16.21 19.04
CA THR A 84 -13.65 -16.18 17.58
C THR A 84 -12.80 -14.98 17.16
N PRO A 85 -11.90 -15.12 16.16
CA PRO A 85 -11.12 -14.00 15.67
C PRO A 85 -12.00 -12.85 15.16
N PRO A 86 -11.56 -11.59 15.25
CA PRO A 86 -12.27 -10.47 14.64
C PRO A 86 -12.28 -10.59 13.10
N VAL A 87 -13.32 -10.05 12.46
CA VAL A 87 -13.46 -10.03 10.98
C VAL A 87 -12.27 -9.33 10.31
N VAL A 88 -11.73 -8.31 10.97
CA VAL A 88 -10.52 -7.60 10.54
C VAL A 88 -9.51 -7.55 11.68
N ARG A 89 -8.23 -7.63 11.31
CA ARG A 89 -7.11 -7.43 12.23
C ARG A 89 -6.44 -6.09 11.93
N PRO A 90 -5.83 -5.42 12.92
CA PRO A 90 -5.01 -4.25 12.66
C PRO A 90 -3.86 -4.61 11.70
N ILE A 91 -3.61 -3.72 10.75
CA ILE A 91 -2.44 -3.73 9.86
C ILE A 91 -1.91 -2.30 9.88
N ARG A 92 -0.64 -2.12 10.17
CA ARG A 92 -0.03 -0.80 10.12
C ARG A 92 0.09 -0.32 8.68
N VAL A 93 -0.37 0.89 8.45
CA VAL A 93 -0.22 1.65 7.20
C VAL A 93 0.34 3.03 7.54
N PRO A 94 0.87 3.80 6.56
CA PRO A 94 1.42 5.14 6.83
C PRO A 94 0.47 6.05 7.60
N GLU A 95 -0.82 5.99 7.29
CA GLU A 95 -1.86 6.80 7.94
C GLU A 95 -2.03 6.50 9.45
N CYS A 96 -1.47 5.40 9.94
CA CYS A 96 -1.49 5.08 11.37
C CYS A 96 -0.65 6.06 12.21
N GLU A 97 0.27 6.81 11.60
CA GLU A 97 1.12 7.78 12.30
C GLU A 97 0.32 8.94 12.91
N TRP A 98 -0.82 9.28 12.31
CA TRP A 98 -1.73 10.32 12.78
C TRP A 98 -3.17 9.81 12.99
N CYS A 99 -3.36 8.50 13.08
CA CYS A 99 -4.67 7.90 13.30
C CYS A 99 -5.04 7.94 14.79
N ALA A 100 -6.20 8.51 15.10
CA ALA A 100 -6.71 8.58 16.48
C ALA A 100 -6.95 7.21 17.14
N TRP A 101 -7.01 6.13 16.33
CA TRP A 101 -7.22 4.76 16.83
C TRP A 101 -5.91 3.99 17.06
N TRP A 102 -4.75 4.60 16.81
CA TRP A 102 -3.47 3.91 16.93
C TRP A 102 -3.26 3.32 18.33
N GLU A 103 -3.53 4.09 19.39
CA GLU A 103 -3.42 3.64 20.77
C GLU A 103 -4.32 2.43 21.10
N THR A 104 -5.40 2.23 20.33
CA THR A 104 -6.30 1.08 20.45
C THR A 104 -5.80 -0.10 19.64
N CYS A 105 -5.23 0.14 18.46
CA CYS A 105 -4.80 -0.90 17.53
C CYS A 105 -3.45 -1.49 17.92
N ARG A 106 -2.47 -0.64 18.29
CA ARG A 106 -1.09 -1.06 18.57
C ARG A 106 -0.96 -2.15 19.63
N PRO A 107 -1.66 -2.07 20.80
CA PRO A 107 -1.59 -3.12 21.82
C PRO A 107 -2.14 -4.49 21.40
N ARG A 108 -2.87 -4.55 20.28
CA ARG A 108 -3.42 -5.79 19.72
C ARG A 108 -2.54 -6.42 18.66
N MET A 109 -1.40 -5.82 18.37
CA MET A 109 -0.41 -6.29 17.41
C MET A 109 0.78 -6.88 18.16
N ASP A 110 1.34 -7.97 17.64
CA ASP A 110 2.60 -8.53 18.11
C ASP A 110 3.73 -7.49 17.91
N ASP A 111 4.72 -7.46 18.77
CA ASP A 111 5.90 -6.60 18.60
C ASP A 111 6.72 -6.98 17.36
N ASP A 112 6.61 -8.22 16.93
CA ASP A 112 7.18 -8.73 15.67
C ASP A 112 6.16 -8.77 14.53
N ASP A 113 5.02 -8.05 14.64
CA ASP A 113 3.99 -8.03 13.61
C ASP A 113 4.57 -7.64 12.25
N ILE A 114 4.17 -8.40 11.24
CA ILE A 114 4.70 -8.28 9.88
C ILE A 114 4.49 -6.88 9.28
N SER A 115 3.43 -6.18 9.64
CA SER A 115 3.14 -4.84 9.15
C SER A 115 3.90 -3.73 9.89
N LEU A 116 4.37 -3.98 11.12
CA LEU A 116 5.15 -3.00 11.88
C LEU A 116 6.59 -2.88 11.40
N ARG A 117 7.26 -4.00 11.23
CA ARG A 117 8.72 -4.04 11.04
C ARG A 117 9.14 -4.04 9.59
N ILE A 118 8.26 -4.49 8.70
CA ILE A 118 8.56 -4.51 7.27
C ILE A 118 7.92 -3.29 6.57
N SER A 119 7.98 -2.11 7.16
CA SER A 119 7.39 -0.88 6.63
C SER A 119 7.90 -0.49 5.24
N LYS A 120 9.09 -0.93 4.86
CA LYS A 120 9.67 -0.73 3.53
C LYS A 120 9.52 -1.94 2.61
N THR A 121 8.64 -2.89 2.93
CA THR A 121 8.38 -4.00 2.01
C THR A 121 7.53 -3.54 0.84
N PRO A 122 7.68 -4.21 -0.30
CA PRO A 122 6.78 -3.95 -1.42
C PRO A 122 5.34 -4.46 -1.19
N LEU A 123 5.03 -5.14 -0.09
CA LEU A 123 3.72 -5.75 0.15
C LEU A 123 2.67 -4.70 0.49
N ASP A 124 1.50 -4.82 -0.11
CA ASP A 124 0.33 -4.01 0.24
C ASP A 124 -0.55 -4.70 1.29
N VAL A 125 -1.59 -3.99 1.74
CA VAL A 125 -2.52 -4.49 2.77
C VAL A 125 -3.17 -5.83 2.40
N ARG A 126 -3.47 -6.07 1.13
CA ARG A 126 -4.09 -7.33 0.68
C ARG A 126 -3.09 -8.47 0.65
N GLU A 127 -1.85 -8.18 0.27
CA GLU A 127 -0.76 -9.16 0.33
C GLU A 127 -0.47 -9.55 1.78
N LEU A 128 -0.45 -8.58 2.71
CA LEU A 128 -0.32 -8.84 4.14
C LEU A 128 -1.50 -9.66 4.69
N GLN A 129 -2.72 -9.32 4.30
CA GLN A 129 -3.91 -10.10 4.67
C GLN A 129 -3.87 -11.54 4.14
N ALA A 130 -3.35 -11.75 2.91
CA ALA A 130 -3.16 -13.08 2.36
C ALA A 130 -2.18 -13.89 3.21
N LEU A 131 -1.02 -13.32 3.57
CA LEU A 131 -0.04 -13.97 4.44
C LEU A 131 -0.62 -14.28 5.82
N MET A 132 -1.34 -13.34 6.43
CA MET A 132 -2.00 -13.56 7.72
C MET A 132 -3.06 -14.68 7.64
N GLY A 133 -3.78 -14.79 6.53
CA GLY A 133 -4.72 -15.87 6.26
C GLY A 133 -4.03 -17.23 6.10
N LEU A 134 -2.78 -17.25 5.66
CA LEU A 134 -1.93 -18.44 5.55
C LEU A 134 -1.12 -18.73 6.85
N GLY A 135 -1.40 -18.00 7.94
CA GLY A 135 -0.75 -18.22 9.24
C GLY A 135 0.56 -17.45 9.43
N ILE A 136 0.98 -16.60 8.49
CA ILE A 136 2.18 -15.78 8.59
C ILE A 136 1.78 -14.38 9.09
N THR A 137 1.96 -14.13 10.38
CA THR A 137 1.57 -12.88 11.04
C THR A 137 2.75 -12.08 11.57
N THR A 138 3.93 -12.70 11.68
CA THR A 138 5.14 -12.07 12.22
C THR A 138 6.29 -12.07 11.21
N VAL A 139 7.24 -11.16 11.42
CA VAL A 139 8.49 -11.11 10.64
C VAL A 139 9.29 -12.41 10.80
N SER A 140 9.35 -12.94 12.02
CA SER A 140 10.06 -14.21 12.28
C SER A 140 9.44 -15.37 11.53
N GLN A 141 8.11 -15.48 11.49
CA GLN A 141 7.42 -16.52 10.71
C GLN A 141 7.71 -16.39 9.22
N LEU A 142 7.68 -15.15 8.67
CA LEU A 142 8.01 -14.94 7.26
C LEU A 142 9.48 -15.24 6.94
N ALA A 143 10.39 -14.94 7.88
CA ALA A 143 11.81 -15.24 7.73
C ALA A 143 12.09 -16.73 7.62
N ASP A 144 11.35 -17.55 8.38
CA ASP A 144 11.51 -19.00 8.45
C ASP A 144 10.65 -19.75 7.42
N ALA A 145 9.71 -19.05 6.78
CA ALA A 145 8.79 -19.67 5.84
C ALA A 145 9.49 -20.22 4.60
N ASP A 146 9.05 -21.40 4.17
CA ASP A 146 9.33 -21.92 2.83
C ASP A 146 8.46 -21.18 1.82
N VAL A 147 9.07 -20.23 1.11
CA VAL A 147 8.38 -19.39 0.13
C VAL A 147 7.82 -20.23 -1.01
N GLU A 148 8.53 -21.28 -1.45
CA GLU A 148 8.07 -22.15 -2.55
C GLU A 148 6.78 -22.89 -2.15
N ALA A 149 6.71 -23.37 -0.92
CA ALA A 149 5.52 -24.02 -0.39
C ALA A 149 4.33 -23.05 -0.22
N LEU A 150 4.58 -21.75 0.01
CA LEU A 150 3.53 -20.73 0.14
C LEU A 150 2.95 -20.26 -1.20
N LEU A 151 3.73 -20.28 -2.27
CA LEU A 151 3.34 -19.68 -3.56
C LEU A 151 2.01 -20.20 -4.12
N PRO A 152 1.72 -21.52 -4.12
CA PRO A 152 0.48 -22.03 -4.69
C PRO A 152 -0.79 -21.44 -4.05
N ASP A 153 -0.77 -21.17 -2.74
CA ASP A 153 -1.90 -20.62 -1.99
C ASP A 153 -1.88 -19.09 -1.99
N TYR A 154 -0.71 -18.48 -2.05
CA TYR A 154 -0.53 -17.03 -2.00
C TYR A 154 -0.90 -16.33 -3.33
N LEU A 155 -0.46 -16.87 -4.47
CA LEU A 155 -0.64 -16.21 -5.77
C LEU A 155 -2.11 -16.01 -6.17
N PRO A 156 -3.03 -16.97 -5.96
CA PRO A 156 -4.44 -16.76 -6.23
C PRO A 156 -5.06 -15.62 -5.40
N LEU A 157 -4.59 -15.42 -4.16
CA LEU A 157 -5.07 -14.37 -3.26
C LEU A 157 -4.53 -12.99 -3.63
N THR A 158 -3.41 -12.93 -4.34
CA THR A 158 -2.67 -11.71 -4.68
C THR A 158 -2.63 -11.40 -6.18
N ALA A 159 -3.51 -12.00 -6.97
CA ALA A 159 -3.62 -11.81 -8.42
C ALA A 159 -3.90 -10.35 -8.86
N HIS A 160 -4.19 -9.45 -7.92
CA HIS A 160 -4.32 -8.01 -8.16
C HIS A 160 -2.97 -7.31 -8.35
N ARG A 161 -1.86 -7.98 -8.01
CA ARG A 161 -0.50 -7.42 -8.04
C ARG A 161 0.35 -8.08 -9.10
N ASP A 162 0.90 -7.25 -9.98
CA ASP A 162 1.97 -7.68 -10.86
C ASP A 162 3.20 -8.06 -10.03
N ARG A 163 3.88 -9.14 -10.43
CA ARG A 163 5.08 -9.66 -9.77
C ARG A 163 4.87 -10.05 -8.30
N ALA A 164 3.68 -10.51 -7.91
CA ALA A 164 3.38 -10.90 -6.53
C ALA A 164 4.41 -11.90 -5.97
N GLU A 165 4.86 -12.87 -6.77
CA GLU A 165 5.93 -13.81 -6.41
C GLU A 165 7.25 -13.11 -6.05
N ALA A 166 7.77 -12.26 -6.93
CA ALA A 166 9.03 -11.54 -6.71
C ALA A 166 8.94 -10.61 -5.48
N ARG A 167 7.76 -10.04 -5.23
CA ARG A 167 7.47 -9.22 -4.07
C ARG A 167 7.52 -10.03 -2.78
N LEU A 168 6.88 -11.22 -2.75
CA LEU A 168 6.93 -12.14 -1.62
C LEU A 168 8.35 -12.60 -1.33
N ARG A 169 9.11 -13.01 -2.36
CA ARG A 169 10.53 -13.40 -2.22
C ARG A 169 11.36 -12.29 -1.63
N THR A 170 11.15 -11.05 -2.07
CA THR A 170 11.84 -9.87 -1.54
C THR A 170 11.45 -9.62 -0.07
N ALA A 171 10.17 -9.73 0.27
CA ALA A 171 9.69 -9.57 1.64
C ALA A 171 10.30 -10.63 2.58
N ALA A 172 10.30 -11.90 2.18
CA ALA A 172 10.88 -13.00 2.96
C ALA A 172 12.41 -12.81 3.15
N ARG A 173 13.13 -12.35 2.11
CA ARG A 173 14.55 -12.03 2.24
C ARG A 173 14.78 -10.90 3.25
N ARG A 174 14.00 -9.83 3.18
CA ARG A 174 14.08 -8.71 4.14
C ARG A 174 13.72 -9.14 5.56
N ALA A 175 12.73 -10.02 5.71
CA ALA A 175 12.39 -10.61 7.00
C ALA A 175 13.59 -11.39 7.60
N ARG A 176 14.29 -12.20 6.79
CA ARG A 176 15.51 -12.90 7.21
C ARG A 176 16.63 -11.93 7.58
N MET A 177 16.80 -10.84 6.84
CA MET A 177 17.78 -9.79 7.19
C MET A 177 17.46 -9.17 8.55
N LEU A 178 16.20 -8.77 8.77
CA LEU A 178 15.75 -8.21 10.05
C LEU A 178 15.97 -9.18 11.21
N LYS A 179 15.61 -10.45 11.03
CA LYS A 179 15.81 -11.48 12.05
C LYS A 179 17.30 -11.68 12.42
N ARG A 180 18.20 -11.51 11.45
CA ARG A 180 19.67 -11.63 11.64
C ARG A 180 20.34 -10.32 12.04
N GLY A 181 19.61 -9.21 12.14
CA GLY A 181 20.19 -7.88 12.42
C GLY A 181 21.04 -7.32 11.27
N VAL A 182 20.80 -7.78 10.03
CA VAL A 182 21.55 -7.34 8.84
C VAL A 182 20.85 -6.13 8.23
N ALA A 183 21.50 -4.98 8.27
CA ALA A 183 20.97 -3.74 7.72
C ALA A 183 21.13 -3.63 6.19
N LEU A 184 22.19 -4.20 5.64
CA LEU A 184 22.51 -4.12 4.21
C LEU A 184 23.04 -5.48 3.72
N GLU A 185 22.50 -5.96 2.61
CA GLU A 185 22.95 -7.19 1.95
C GLU A 185 23.25 -6.90 0.47
N LYS A 186 24.47 -7.24 0.05
CA LYS A 186 24.86 -7.15 -1.36
C LYS A 186 24.18 -8.27 -2.14
N VAL A 187 23.41 -7.93 -3.17
CA VAL A 187 22.62 -8.88 -3.97
C VAL A 187 23.43 -9.47 -5.12
N SER A 188 24.35 -8.70 -5.70
CA SER A 188 25.23 -9.17 -6.79
C SER A 188 26.53 -9.73 -6.23
N VAL A 189 27.06 -10.74 -6.91
CA VAL A 189 28.39 -11.33 -6.59
C VAL A 189 29.50 -10.44 -7.14
N ASP A 190 29.22 -9.72 -8.24
CA ASP A 190 30.20 -8.89 -8.93
C ASP A 190 30.59 -7.65 -8.12
N PRO A 191 31.82 -7.15 -8.27
CA PRO A 191 32.22 -5.84 -7.74
C PRO A 191 31.26 -4.76 -8.24
N VAL A 192 31.00 -3.76 -7.42
CA VAL A 192 30.28 -2.56 -7.88
C VAL A 192 31.26 -1.74 -8.72
N GLU A 193 31.12 -1.80 -10.03
CA GLU A 193 31.88 -0.93 -10.93
C GLU A 193 31.18 0.42 -11.03
N VAL A 194 31.77 1.44 -10.45
CA VAL A 194 31.37 2.83 -10.66
C VAL A 194 32.19 3.37 -11.81
N GLN A 195 31.52 3.65 -12.94
CA GLN A 195 32.19 4.33 -14.06
C GLN A 195 32.73 5.67 -13.56
N ARG A 196 34.02 5.90 -13.82
CA ARG A 196 34.69 7.14 -13.46
C ARG A 196 34.99 7.95 -14.71
N ALA A 197 34.80 9.26 -14.62
CA ALA A 197 35.16 10.20 -15.67
C ALA A 197 36.29 11.12 -15.23
N PRO A 198 37.07 11.68 -16.17
CA PRO A 198 38.08 12.69 -15.81
C PRO A 198 37.51 13.90 -15.07
N VAL A 199 36.26 14.24 -15.37
CA VAL A 199 35.49 15.27 -14.67
C VAL A 199 34.17 14.67 -14.18
N GLU A 200 33.94 14.74 -12.89
CA GLU A 200 32.73 14.25 -12.24
C GLU A 200 32.01 15.41 -11.57
N VAL A 201 30.68 15.42 -11.63
CA VAL A 201 29.83 16.38 -10.95
C VAL A 201 28.85 15.61 -10.06
N ASP A 202 29.01 15.77 -8.75
CA ASP A 202 28.04 15.28 -7.78
C ASP A 202 26.99 16.37 -7.56
N LEU A 203 25.72 16.03 -7.75
CA LEU A 203 24.59 16.93 -7.53
C LEU A 203 23.84 16.50 -6.28
N ASP A 204 23.55 17.44 -5.41
CA ASP A 204 22.72 17.28 -4.23
C ASP A 204 21.57 18.26 -4.26
N ILE A 205 20.38 17.79 -3.87
CA ILE A 205 19.14 18.58 -3.94
C ILE A 205 18.39 18.36 -2.64
N GLU A 206 18.14 19.46 -1.93
CA GLU A 206 17.34 19.45 -0.72
C GLU A 206 15.95 20.05 -0.96
N THR A 207 14.93 19.41 -0.38
CA THR A 207 13.54 19.84 -0.47
C THR A 207 12.95 20.09 0.91
N ASP A 208 11.99 21.02 0.99
CA ASP A 208 11.20 21.23 2.20
C ASP A 208 10.03 20.21 2.31
N GLU A 209 9.26 20.29 3.40
CA GLU A 209 8.09 19.44 3.65
C GLU A 209 6.99 19.54 2.58
N GLY A 210 7.04 20.57 1.73
CA GLY A 210 6.12 20.78 0.60
C GLY A 210 6.72 20.40 -0.75
N ASP A 211 7.78 19.56 -0.78
CA ASP A 211 8.53 19.15 -1.97
C ASP A 211 9.11 20.30 -2.79
N ARG A 212 9.29 21.49 -2.18
CA ARG A 212 9.93 22.64 -2.86
C ARG A 212 11.43 22.58 -2.64
N THR A 213 12.17 22.53 -3.75
CA THR A 213 13.64 22.55 -3.71
C THR A 213 14.13 23.91 -3.18
N TYR A 214 14.87 23.92 -2.09
CA TYR A 214 15.45 25.13 -1.51
C TYR A 214 16.99 25.18 -1.59
N LEU A 215 17.64 24.05 -1.88
CA LEU A 215 19.10 23.98 -2.02
C LEU A 215 19.47 23.09 -3.21
N TRP A 216 20.40 23.60 -4.01
CA TRP A 216 21.12 22.84 -5.03
C TRP A 216 22.60 22.87 -4.69
N GLY A 217 23.20 21.72 -4.43
CA GLY A 217 24.62 21.53 -4.25
C GLY A 217 25.26 20.91 -5.49
N ALA A 218 26.39 21.39 -5.91
CA ALA A 218 27.18 20.78 -6.97
C ALA A 218 28.66 20.73 -6.56
N LEU A 219 29.23 19.50 -6.52
CA LEU A 219 30.67 19.30 -6.31
C LEU A 219 31.32 18.86 -7.62
N LEU A 220 32.20 19.68 -8.14
CA LEU A 220 33.01 19.36 -9.31
C LEU A 220 34.31 18.70 -8.88
N THR A 221 34.55 17.46 -9.32
CA THR A 221 35.78 16.73 -9.12
C THR A 221 36.50 16.55 -10.45
N ASN A 222 37.71 17.17 -10.59
CA ASN A 222 38.57 16.97 -11.76
C ASN A 222 39.64 15.92 -11.43
N ARG A 223 39.49 14.71 -11.94
CA ARG A 223 40.42 13.59 -11.72
C ARG A 223 41.56 13.55 -12.75
N GLY A 224 41.43 14.36 -13.82
CA GLY A 224 42.46 14.44 -14.87
C GLY A 224 43.51 15.53 -14.66
N ALA A 225 43.27 16.44 -13.73
CA ALA A 225 44.27 17.42 -13.34
C ALA A 225 45.22 16.71 -12.34
N GLY A 226 46.29 16.12 -12.84
CA GLY A 226 47.36 15.61 -12.00
C GLY A 226 47.87 16.71 -11.07
N THR A 227 48.06 16.37 -9.82
CA THR A 227 48.81 17.15 -8.82
C THR A 227 50.19 17.48 -9.32
#